data_114e4d7ce9214908f52c3756b878c78d
#
_entry.id   114e4d7ce9214908f52c3756b878c78d
#
_cell.length_a   1.000
_cell.length_b   1.000
_cell.length_c   1.000
_cell.angle_alpha   90.00
_cell.angle_beta   90.00
_cell.angle_gamma   90.00
#
_symmetry.space_group_name_H-M   'P 1'
#
loop_
_entity.id
_entity.type
_entity.pdbx_description
1 polymer ?
#
loop_
_entity_poly.entity_id
_entity_poly.type
_entity_poly.pdbx_seq_one_letter_code
_entity_poly.pdbx_strand_id
1 'polypeptide(L)'
;MQNQASLQETKQHGAVRFPFNLYPCAIPGDFPQVALHWQESMELVFVKRGIGLVQVGAVTCPARMGDIFIFTPGTLHALRQAEGQCMEYENIIFALELLGGAEDLCAEKYLLPLQSGRLSLQARLTPNDLCYLPAAACLREVEEANRAKLPGYELLVKGALLRFLSLLIAQGKQQLPAETADTQRLKAVLQWLSAHYAEVLRVADAAGVCSFSASHFMRWFRQMTGQSFVAFLNEYRLNAAAEALQTTDETVLTIASRCGFENLSYFNRAFKAHFGLTPREYRKK
;
A
#
# COMPACT_ATOMS: atom_id res chain seq x y z
N MET A 1 3.29 3.21 13.32
CA MET A 1 3.18 4.34 12.37
C MET A 1 3.79 3.85 11.06
N GLN A 2 3.02 3.89 9.97
CA GLN A 2 3.53 3.51 8.65
C GLN A 2 4.55 4.55 8.21
N ASN A 3 5.70 4.09 7.72
CA ASN A 3 6.71 4.93 7.08
C ASN A 3 6.14 5.42 5.73
N GLN A 4 5.55 6.61 5.69
CA GLN A 4 4.84 7.16 4.53
C GLN A 4 5.79 7.73 3.46
N ALA A 5 7.10 7.77 3.71
CA ALA A 5 8.06 8.36 2.79
C ALA A 5 8.61 7.38 1.74
N SER A 6 8.40 6.08 1.87
CA SER A 6 8.84 5.09 0.88
C SER A 6 7.65 4.62 0.04
N LEU A 7 7.75 4.77 -1.27
CA LEU A 7 6.75 4.25 -2.24
C LEU A 7 6.82 2.73 -2.35
N GLN A 8 7.97 2.14 -2.13
CA GLN A 8 8.14 0.72 -1.84
C GLN A 8 8.19 0.55 -0.33
N GLU A 9 7.18 -0.07 0.25
CA GLU A 9 7.19 -0.38 1.67
C GLU A 9 8.22 -1.48 1.93
N THR A 10 9.27 -1.12 2.66
CA THR A 10 10.35 -2.05 3.07
C THR A 10 10.20 -2.48 4.52
N LYS A 11 9.13 -2.06 5.18
CA LYS A 11 8.87 -2.41 6.58
C LYS A 11 8.66 -3.91 6.71
N GLN A 12 9.41 -4.52 7.63
CA GLN A 12 9.18 -5.90 8.01
C GLN A 12 7.95 -6.01 8.92
N HIS A 13 6.97 -6.79 8.51
CA HIS A 13 5.75 -7.07 9.27
C HIS A 13 5.91 -8.37 10.07
N GLY A 14 5.81 -8.25 11.40
CA GLY A 14 6.00 -9.40 12.30
C GLY A 14 7.45 -9.73 12.60
N ALA A 15 7.68 -10.91 13.19
CA ALA A 15 9.01 -11.41 13.50
C ALA A 15 9.67 -12.04 12.27
N VAL A 16 11.01 -12.05 12.21
CA VAL A 16 11.79 -12.67 11.11
C VAL A 16 11.35 -14.10 10.81
N ARG A 17 11.07 -14.90 11.86
CA ARG A 17 10.63 -16.30 11.70
C ARG A 17 9.12 -16.50 11.56
N PHE A 18 8.35 -15.42 11.76
CA PHE A 18 6.91 -15.39 11.59
C PHE A 18 6.53 -14.04 10.99
N PRO A 19 6.80 -13.83 9.70
CA PRO A 19 6.56 -12.58 8.99
C PRO A 19 5.06 -12.39 8.69
N PHE A 20 4.30 -12.11 9.75
CA PHE A 20 2.86 -11.91 9.74
C PHE A 20 2.49 -10.81 10.73
N ASN A 21 1.57 -9.95 10.34
CA ASN A 21 0.90 -9.06 11.28
C ASN A 21 -0.53 -8.76 10.83
N LEU A 22 -1.35 -8.35 11.79
CA LEU A 22 -2.72 -7.91 11.60
C LEU A 22 -2.90 -6.58 12.32
N TYR A 23 -3.38 -5.58 11.58
CA TYR A 23 -3.60 -4.23 12.08
C TYR A 23 -5.07 -3.86 11.91
N PRO A 24 -5.82 -3.57 13.01
CA PRO A 24 -7.07 -2.85 12.89
C PRO A 24 -6.77 -1.41 12.49
N CYS A 25 -7.43 -0.92 11.46
CA CYS A 25 -7.19 0.39 10.86
C CYS A 25 -8.49 1.13 10.60
N ALA A 26 -8.46 2.45 10.70
CA ALA A 26 -9.57 3.32 10.37
C ALA A 26 -9.11 4.54 9.52
N ILE A 27 -9.81 4.81 8.43
CA ILE A 27 -9.64 5.99 7.60
C ILE A 27 -10.92 6.84 7.73
N PRO A 28 -10.84 8.12 8.18
CA PRO A 28 -9.65 8.89 8.51
C PRO A 28 -9.21 8.80 9.99
N GLY A 29 -9.74 7.87 10.79
CA GLY A 29 -9.52 7.81 12.23
C GLY A 29 -8.07 7.72 12.65
N ASP A 30 -7.31 6.74 12.13
CA ASP A 30 -5.89 6.56 12.46
C ASP A 30 -4.97 7.39 11.56
N PHE A 31 -5.35 7.52 10.29
CA PHE A 31 -4.62 8.29 9.28
C PHE A 31 -5.58 8.71 8.14
N PRO A 32 -5.31 9.84 7.47
CA PRO A 32 -6.21 10.37 6.44
C PRO A 32 -6.33 9.49 5.20
N GLN A 33 -5.25 8.78 4.86
CA GLN A 33 -5.16 7.86 3.72
C GLN A 33 -3.94 6.97 3.83
N VAL A 34 -3.94 5.85 3.09
CA VAL A 34 -2.73 5.10 2.74
C VAL A 34 -2.31 5.56 1.35
N ALA A 35 -1.15 6.21 1.26
CA ALA A 35 -0.61 6.72 0.00
C ALA A 35 -0.34 5.58 -0.99
N LEU A 36 -0.26 5.90 -2.29
CA LEU A 36 0.05 4.92 -3.33
C LEU A 36 1.43 4.30 -3.09
N HIS A 37 1.47 2.98 -2.90
CA HIS A 37 2.67 2.22 -2.61
C HIS A 37 2.55 0.77 -3.10
N TRP A 38 3.63 0.02 -2.97
CA TRP A 38 3.67 -1.45 -3.15
C TRP A 38 4.65 -2.07 -2.16
N GLN A 39 4.53 -3.37 -1.93
CA GLN A 39 5.40 -4.14 -1.04
C GLN A 39 5.63 -5.55 -1.58
N GLU A 40 6.62 -6.26 -1.02
CA GLU A 40 6.95 -7.64 -1.38
C GLU A 40 6.12 -8.68 -0.64
N SER A 41 5.36 -8.25 0.36
CA SER A 41 4.43 -9.10 1.11
C SER A 41 3.05 -9.17 0.46
N MET A 42 2.31 -10.23 0.76
CA MET A 42 0.86 -10.25 0.56
C MET A 42 0.19 -9.29 1.54
N GLU A 43 -0.80 -8.56 1.07
CA GLU A 43 -1.64 -7.72 1.91
C GLU A 43 -3.12 -7.99 1.61
N LEU A 44 -3.89 -8.17 2.67
CA LEU A 44 -5.33 -8.38 2.60
C LEU A 44 -6.03 -7.29 3.42
N VAL A 45 -6.92 -6.55 2.77
CA VAL A 45 -7.74 -5.52 3.42
C VAL A 45 -9.16 -6.03 3.53
N PHE A 46 -9.59 -6.40 4.72
CA PHE A 46 -10.94 -6.85 5.00
C PHE A 46 -11.76 -5.71 5.61
N VAL A 47 -12.66 -5.13 4.84
CA VAL A 47 -13.50 -3.99 5.26
C VAL A 47 -14.55 -4.47 6.26
N LYS A 48 -14.48 -3.95 7.48
CA LYS A 48 -15.37 -4.32 8.60
C LYS A 48 -16.57 -3.39 8.70
N ARG A 49 -16.38 -2.10 8.35
CA ARG A 49 -17.40 -1.09 8.56
C ARG A 49 -17.20 0.09 7.61
N GLY A 50 -18.31 0.71 7.21
CA GLY A 50 -18.30 1.96 6.45
C GLY A 50 -17.93 1.80 4.99
N ILE A 51 -17.45 2.91 4.40
CA ILE A 51 -17.13 3.03 2.98
C ILE A 51 -15.84 3.81 2.81
N GLY A 52 -14.97 3.30 1.93
CA GLY A 52 -13.75 3.97 1.48
C GLY A 52 -13.56 3.87 -0.03
N LEU A 53 -12.40 4.29 -0.49
CA LEU A 53 -11.94 4.13 -1.87
C LEU A 53 -10.65 3.33 -1.85
N VAL A 54 -10.60 2.28 -2.64
CA VAL A 54 -9.38 1.46 -2.84
C VAL A 54 -8.96 1.56 -4.29
N GLN A 55 -7.70 1.94 -4.48
CA GLN A 55 -7.03 1.94 -5.78
C GLN A 55 -6.19 0.68 -5.91
N VAL A 56 -6.31 -0.02 -7.03
CA VAL A 56 -5.46 -1.17 -7.42
C VAL A 56 -4.93 -0.89 -8.82
N GLY A 57 -3.62 -0.68 -8.94
CA GLY A 57 -3.03 -0.17 -10.18
C GLY A 57 -3.66 1.16 -10.58
N ALA A 58 -4.23 1.22 -11.79
CA ALA A 58 -4.92 2.41 -12.33
C ALA A 58 -6.41 2.47 -11.97
N VAL A 59 -6.98 1.44 -11.35
CA VAL A 59 -8.42 1.33 -11.09
C VAL A 59 -8.74 1.71 -9.66
N THR A 60 -9.61 2.69 -9.47
CA THR A 60 -10.16 3.04 -8.15
C THR A 60 -11.61 2.58 -8.06
N CYS A 61 -11.95 1.89 -6.98
CA CYS A 61 -13.31 1.43 -6.73
C CYS A 61 -13.77 1.71 -5.29
N PRO A 62 -15.07 1.85 -5.06
CA PRO A 62 -15.60 1.92 -3.70
C PRO A 62 -15.35 0.61 -2.95
N ALA A 63 -14.87 0.72 -1.72
CA ALA A 63 -14.75 -0.35 -0.77
C ALA A 63 -15.90 -0.28 0.23
N ARG A 64 -16.60 -1.37 0.44
CA ARG A 64 -17.78 -1.43 1.31
C ARG A 64 -17.61 -2.53 2.36
N MET A 65 -18.36 -2.43 3.43
CA MET A 65 -18.41 -3.47 4.47
C MET A 65 -18.58 -4.88 3.83
N GLY A 66 -17.70 -5.79 4.21
CA GLY A 66 -17.64 -7.15 3.70
C GLY A 66 -16.68 -7.35 2.52
N ASP A 67 -16.26 -6.31 1.83
CA ASP A 67 -15.25 -6.45 0.76
C ASP A 67 -13.91 -6.91 1.31
N ILE A 68 -13.24 -7.79 0.57
CA ILE A 68 -11.88 -8.24 0.85
C ILE A 68 -11.03 -7.87 -0.37
N PHE A 69 -10.06 -6.98 -0.18
CA PHE A 69 -9.07 -6.67 -1.21
C PHE A 69 -7.83 -7.54 -1.01
N ILE A 70 -7.25 -7.99 -2.11
CA ILE A 70 -6.09 -8.89 -2.15
C ILE A 70 -5.00 -8.22 -2.97
N PHE A 71 -3.92 -7.82 -2.31
CA PHE A 71 -2.73 -7.26 -2.95
C PHE A 71 -1.62 -8.30 -2.92
N THR A 72 -1.33 -8.87 -4.08
CA THR A 72 -0.19 -9.77 -4.26
C THR A 72 1.11 -8.97 -4.24
N PRO A 73 2.27 -9.60 -3.96
CA PRO A 73 3.57 -8.92 -3.99
C PRO A 73 3.74 -8.03 -5.22
N GLY A 74 4.23 -6.82 -5.00
CA GLY A 74 4.41 -5.83 -6.06
C GLY A 74 3.13 -5.13 -6.54
N THR A 75 1.95 -5.45 -6.03
CA THR A 75 0.70 -4.77 -6.44
C THR A 75 0.68 -3.33 -5.94
N LEU A 76 0.61 -2.38 -6.89
CA LEU A 76 0.48 -0.95 -6.58
C LEU A 76 -0.93 -0.65 -6.10
N HIS A 77 -1.06 -0.10 -4.88
CA HIS A 77 -2.37 0.17 -4.28
C HIS A 77 -2.36 1.39 -3.35
N ALA A 78 -3.55 1.93 -3.09
CA ALA A 78 -3.79 3.03 -2.16
C ALA A 78 -5.17 2.90 -1.54
N LEU A 79 -5.34 3.42 -0.30
CA LEU A 79 -6.62 3.49 0.36
C LEU A 79 -6.92 4.93 0.75
N ARG A 80 -8.15 5.40 0.47
CA ARG A 80 -8.54 6.79 0.73
C ARG A 80 -9.93 6.85 1.35
N GLN A 81 -10.18 7.93 2.06
CA GLN A 81 -11.51 8.28 2.51
C GLN A 81 -12.44 8.50 1.32
N ALA A 82 -13.64 7.94 1.34
CA ALA A 82 -14.74 8.42 0.53
C ALA A 82 -15.31 9.69 1.20
N GLU A 83 -15.78 10.64 0.40
CA GLU A 83 -16.23 11.94 0.90
C GLU A 83 -17.23 11.82 2.05
N GLY A 84 -16.90 12.41 3.20
CA GLY A 84 -17.73 12.38 4.42
C GLY A 84 -17.91 11.02 5.08
N GLN A 85 -17.25 9.96 4.61
CA GLN A 85 -17.39 8.59 5.11
C GLN A 85 -16.18 8.17 5.94
N CYS A 86 -16.36 7.12 6.75
CA CYS A 86 -15.28 6.44 7.46
C CYS A 86 -15.22 5.00 6.99
N MET A 87 -14.04 4.41 6.95
CA MET A 87 -13.82 2.99 6.64
C MET A 87 -12.95 2.37 7.73
N GLU A 88 -13.49 1.36 8.41
CA GLU A 88 -12.75 0.51 9.35
C GLU A 88 -12.44 -0.82 8.67
N TYR A 89 -11.21 -1.29 8.77
CA TYR A 89 -10.76 -2.52 8.14
C TYR A 89 -9.66 -3.22 8.94
N GLU A 90 -9.57 -4.53 8.75
CA GLU A 90 -8.42 -5.32 9.18
C GLU A 90 -7.43 -5.38 8.04
N ASN A 91 -6.18 -5.00 8.32
CA ASN A 91 -5.07 -5.10 7.39
C ASN A 91 -4.18 -6.29 7.79
N ILE A 92 -4.22 -7.36 6.99
CA ILE A 92 -3.49 -8.61 7.21
C ILE A 92 -2.31 -8.64 6.25
N ILE A 93 -1.08 -8.57 6.78
CA ILE A 93 0.14 -8.54 5.98
C ILE A 93 1.01 -9.74 6.34
N PHE A 94 1.47 -10.48 5.32
CA PHE A 94 2.35 -11.62 5.51
C PHE A 94 3.25 -11.88 4.30
N ALA A 95 4.47 -12.34 4.56
CA ALA A 95 5.36 -12.78 3.51
C ALA A 95 4.97 -14.20 3.04
N LEU A 96 5.08 -14.46 1.73
CA LEU A 96 4.69 -15.77 1.17
C LEU A 96 5.56 -16.92 1.69
N GLU A 97 6.80 -16.64 2.10
CA GLU A 97 7.72 -17.58 2.73
C GLU A 97 7.18 -18.14 4.08
N LEU A 98 6.26 -17.43 4.71
CA LEU A 98 5.54 -17.94 5.87
C LEU A 98 4.80 -19.24 5.54
N LEU A 99 4.27 -19.36 4.34
CA LEU A 99 3.35 -20.43 3.97
C LEU A 99 4.05 -21.69 3.44
N GLY A 100 5.27 -21.57 2.91
CA GLY A 100 6.03 -22.72 2.40
C GLY A 100 7.50 -22.38 2.14
N GLY A 101 8.37 -23.38 2.31
CA GLY A 101 9.79 -23.26 1.99
C GLY A 101 10.10 -23.51 0.51
N ALA A 102 11.34 -23.18 0.08
CA ALA A 102 11.76 -23.28 -1.33
C ALA A 102 11.68 -24.69 -1.93
N GLU A 103 11.76 -25.74 -1.12
CA GLU A 103 11.71 -27.14 -1.56
C GLU A 103 10.30 -27.77 -1.49
N ASP A 104 9.27 -26.94 -1.25
CA ASP A 104 7.88 -27.39 -1.17
C ASP A 104 7.19 -27.26 -2.53
N LEU A 105 6.50 -28.34 -2.96
CA LEU A 105 5.71 -28.35 -4.21
C LEU A 105 4.70 -27.20 -4.28
N CYS A 106 4.07 -26.83 -3.15
CA CYS A 106 3.13 -25.70 -3.11
C CYS A 106 3.86 -24.38 -3.34
N ALA A 107 5.07 -24.23 -2.79
CA ALA A 107 5.89 -23.05 -3.03
C ALA A 107 6.28 -22.94 -4.51
N GLU A 108 6.79 -24.00 -5.13
CA GLU A 108 7.16 -24.03 -6.56
C GLU A 108 5.96 -23.72 -7.45
N LYS A 109 4.81 -24.35 -7.21
CA LYS A 109 3.67 -24.31 -8.10
C LYS A 109 2.80 -23.05 -7.93
N TYR A 110 2.76 -22.46 -6.72
CA TYR A 110 1.83 -21.38 -6.39
C TYR A 110 2.51 -20.17 -5.76
N LEU A 111 3.36 -20.34 -4.72
CA LEU A 111 3.85 -19.19 -3.96
C LEU A 111 4.91 -18.40 -4.73
N LEU A 112 5.89 -19.06 -5.34
CA LEU A 112 6.91 -18.42 -6.18
C LEU A 112 6.32 -17.76 -7.43
N PRO A 113 5.35 -18.37 -8.15
CA PRO A 113 4.61 -17.67 -9.20
C PRO A 113 3.83 -16.45 -8.72
N LEU A 114 3.22 -16.48 -7.53
CA LEU A 114 2.58 -15.30 -6.92
C LEU A 114 3.63 -14.22 -6.59
N GLN A 115 4.75 -14.60 -5.97
CA GLN A 115 5.84 -13.70 -5.62
C GLN A 115 6.43 -12.99 -6.85
N SER A 116 6.56 -13.71 -7.95
CA SER A 116 7.12 -13.18 -9.22
C SER A 116 6.07 -12.54 -10.14
N GLY A 117 4.80 -12.45 -9.74
CA GLY A 117 3.73 -11.90 -10.57
C GLY A 117 3.34 -12.78 -11.77
N ARG A 118 3.85 -14.02 -11.87
CA ARG A 118 3.47 -14.98 -12.93
C ARG A 118 2.11 -15.62 -12.67
N LEU A 119 1.68 -15.65 -11.42
CA LEU A 119 0.33 -16.03 -11.01
C LEU A 119 -0.32 -14.82 -10.37
N SER A 120 -1.52 -14.48 -10.82
CA SER A 120 -2.31 -13.39 -10.26
C SER A 120 -3.59 -13.93 -9.63
N LEU A 121 -4.07 -13.23 -8.59
CA LEU A 121 -5.33 -13.52 -7.94
C LEU A 121 -6.35 -12.43 -8.23
N GLN A 122 -7.62 -12.71 -8.02
CA GLN A 122 -8.67 -11.70 -8.04
C GLN A 122 -8.36 -10.63 -6.97
N ALA A 123 -8.29 -9.36 -7.38
CA ALA A 123 -7.88 -8.27 -6.46
C ALA A 123 -8.98 -7.89 -5.43
N ARG A 124 -10.22 -8.31 -5.66
CA ARG A 124 -11.35 -8.02 -4.76
C ARG A 124 -12.31 -9.19 -4.71
N LEU A 125 -12.70 -9.59 -3.51
CA LEU A 125 -13.85 -10.44 -3.25
C LEU A 125 -14.95 -9.59 -2.63
N THR A 126 -16.18 -9.82 -3.07
CA THR A 126 -17.39 -9.22 -2.52
C THR A 126 -18.29 -10.29 -1.92
N PRO A 127 -19.26 -9.95 -1.06
CA PRO A 127 -20.22 -10.91 -0.51
C PRO A 127 -21.01 -11.71 -1.56
N ASN A 128 -21.02 -11.28 -2.82
CA ASN A 128 -21.69 -11.96 -3.94
C ASN A 128 -20.82 -13.01 -4.64
N ASP A 129 -19.53 -13.10 -4.32
CA ASP A 129 -18.64 -14.08 -4.95
C ASP A 129 -18.83 -15.48 -4.32
N LEU A 130 -18.80 -16.53 -5.15
CA LEU A 130 -19.09 -17.92 -4.72
C LEU A 130 -18.16 -18.40 -3.60
N CYS A 131 -16.90 -18.01 -3.61
CA CYS A 131 -15.93 -18.40 -2.58
C CYS A 131 -15.90 -17.45 -1.38
N TYR A 132 -16.74 -16.41 -1.35
CA TYR A 132 -16.67 -15.36 -0.33
C TYR A 132 -16.83 -15.93 1.09
N LEU A 133 -17.90 -16.68 1.36
CA LEU A 133 -18.18 -17.17 2.71
C LEU A 133 -17.04 -18.01 3.29
N PRO A 134 -16.50 -19.03 2.58
CA PRO A 134 -15.35 -19.77 3.08
C PRO A 134 -14.07 -18.95 3.14
N ALA A 135 -13.83 -18.00 2.22
CA ALA A 135 -12.68 -17.11 2.25
C ALA A 135 -12.74 -16.16 3.47
N ALA A 136 -13.87 -15.51 3.69
CA ALA A 136 -14.09 -14.65 4.86
C ALA A 136 -14.01 -15.43 6.17
N ALA A 137 -14.41 -16.71 6.20
CA ALA A 137 -14.25 -17.58 7.37
C ALA A 137 -12.77 -17.81 7.70
N CYS A 138 -11.91 -18.04 6.67
CA CYS A 138 -10.46 -18.15 6.88
C CYS A 138 -9.87 -16.90 7.53
N LEU A 139 -10.25 -15.69 7.07
CA LEU A 139 -9.73 -14.45 7.64
C LEU A 139 -10.21 -14.23 9.07
N ARG A 140 -11.46 -14.56 9.39
CA ARG A 140 -11.95 -14.52 10.78
C ARG A 140 -11.20 -15.49 11.69
N GLU A 141 -10.85 -16.67 11.19
CA GLU A 141 -10.02 -17.63 11.92
C GLU A 141 -8.61 -17.07 12.21
N VAL A 142 -8.00 -16.37 11.23
CA VAL A 142 -6.74 -15.64 11.41
C VAL A 142 -6.86 -14.54 12.48
N GLU A 143 -7.92 -13.75 12.44
CA GLU A 143 -8.19 -12.68 13.41
C GLU A 143 -8.31 -13.25 14.83
N GLU A 144 -9.12 -14.31 14.99
CA GLU A 144 -9.33 -14.96 16.28
C GLU A 144 -8.05 -15.59 16.84
N ALA A 145 -7.31 -16.33 16.00
CA ALA A 145 -6.04 -16.93 16.37
C ALA A 145 -5.01 -15.86 16.80
N ASN A 146 -4.91 -14.77 16.05
CA ASN A 146 -4.00 -13.66 16.38
C ASN A 146 -4.42 -12.90 17.65
N ARG A 147 -5.73 -12.79 17.92
CA ARG A 147 -6.24 -12.16 19.13
C ARG A 147 -6.00 -13.02 20.37
N ALA A 148 -6.27 -14.31 20.29
CA ALA A 148 -6.18 -15.24 21.42
C ALA A 148 -4.72 -15.62 21.73
N LYS A 149 -3.88 -15.75 20.73
CA LYS A 149 -2.45 -16.18 20.81
C LYS A 149 -2.23 -17.40 21.70
N LEU A 150 -3.13 -18.37 21.61
CA LEU A 150 -2.99 -19.65 22.32
C LEU A 150 -1.83 -20.45 21.72
N PRO A 151 -1.25 -21.42 22.47
CA PRO A 151 -0.21 -22.30 21.93
C PRO A 151 -0.64 -22.93 20.60
N GLY A 152 0.17 -22.76 19.55
CA GLY A 152 -0.11 -23.23 18.19
C GLY A 152 -0.91 -22.24 17.32
N TYR A 153 -1.14 -21.01 17.76
CA TYR A 153 -1.83 -20.00 16.95
C TYR A 153 -1.13 -19.77 15.60
N GLU A 154 0.20 -19.89 15.55
CA GLU A 154 0.96 -19.76 14.30
C GLU A 154 0.57 -20.84 13.29
N LEU A 155 0.27 -22.04 13.72
CA LEU A 155 -0.20 -23.13 12.86
C LEU A 155 -1.61 -22.84 12.34
N LEU A 156 -2.50 -22.31 13.20
CA LEU A 156 -3.85 -21.91 12.80
C LEU A 156 -3.80 -20.79 11.75
N VAL A 157 -3.02 -19.72 12.00
CA VAL A 157 -2.85 -18.61 11.05
C VAL A 157 -2.33 -19.13 9.72
N LYS A 158 -1.28 -19.94 9.73
CA LYS A 158 -0.68 -20.50 8.53
C LYS A 158 -1.66 -21.40 7.75
N GLY A 159 -2.37 -22.29 8.43
CA GLY A 159 -3.38 -23.18 7.84
C GLY A 159 -4.55 -22.41 7.23
N ALA A 160 -5.06 -21.39 7.92
CA ALA A 160 -6.15 -20.55 7.44
C ALA A 160 -5.74 -19.73 6.20
N LEU A 161 -4.52 -19.15 6.18
CA LEU A 161 -4.01 -18.41 5.01
C LEU A 161 -3.76 -19.35 3.80
N LEU A 162 -3.24 -20.56 4.02
CA LEU A 162 -3.10 -21.57 2.95
C LEU A 162 -4.46 -21.95 2.36
N ARG A 163 -5.47 -22.18 3.22
CA ARG A 163 -6.83 -22.47 2.79
C ARG A 163 -7.44 -21.28 2.04
N PHE A 164 -7.24 -20.06 2.51
CA PHE A 164 -7.66 -18.84 1.82
C PHE A 164 -7.08 -18.76 0.40
N LEU A 165 -5.77 -18.93 0.24
CA LEU A 165 -5.14 -18.92 -1.08
C LEU A 165 -5.65 -20.04 -1.98
N SER A 166 -5.86 -21.26 -1.45
CA SER A 166 -6.37 -22.38 -2.22
C SER A 166 -7.77 -22.12 -2.80
N LEU A 167 -8.64 -21.45 -2.02
CA LEU A 167 -9.97 -21.02 -2.47
C LEU A 167 -9.90 -20.02 -3.61
N LEU A 168 -8.98 -19.05 -3.54
CA LEU A 168 -8.80 -18.05 -4.60
C LEU A 168 -8.25 -18.68 -5.88
N ILE A 169 -7.24 -19.55 -5.75
CA ILE A 169 -6.61 -20.24 -6.89
C ILE A 169 -7.63 -21.14 -7.59
N ALA A 170 -8.47 -21.85 -6.82
CA ALA A 170 -9.49 -22.76 -7.36
C ALA A 170 -10.58 -22.05 -8.18
N GLN A 171 -10.81 -20.75 -7.96
CA GLN A 171 -11.78 -19.98 -8.76
C GLN A 171 -11.38 -19.82 -10.23
N GLY A 172 -10.12 -20.10 -10.59
CA GLY A 172 -9.65 -20.02 -11.97
C GLY A 172 -9.71 -18.64 -12.62
N LYS A 173 -10.13 -17.62 -11.88
CA LYS A 173 -10.14 -16.23 -12.34
C LYS A 173 -8.72 -15.63 -12.27
N GLN A 174 -7.81 -16.22 -13.03
CA GLN A 174 -6.41 -15.82 -13.15
C GLN A 174 -6.26 -14.58 -14.04
N GLN A 175 -7.13 -13.58 -13.92
CA GLN A 175 -7.03 -12.40 -14.74
C GLN A 175 -7.21 -11.10 -13.95
N LEU A 176 -6.17 -10.75 -13.23
CA LEU A 176 -5.66 -9.39 -13.42
C LEU A 176 -4.54 -9.52 -14.46
N PRO A 177 -4.42 -8.59 -15.42
CA PRO A 177 -3.31 -8.65 -16.35
C PRO A 177 -2.02 -8.73 -15.54
N ALA A 178 -1.10 -9.57 -15.98
CA ALA A 178 0.30 -9.45 -15.62
C ALA A 178 0.63 -7.95 -15.57
N GLU A 179 1.44 -7.53 -14.63
CA GLU A 179 1.83 -6.14 -14.43
C GLU A 179 1.91 -5.41 -15.77
N THR A 180 0.98 -4.49 -16.01
CA THR A 180 0.90 -3.86 -17.33
C THR A 180 2.15 -3.05 -17.57
N ALA A 181 2.54 -2.86 -18.82
CA ALA A 181 3.66 -2.00 -19.15
C ALA A 181 3.52 -0.60 -18.50
N ASP A 182 2.29 -0.12 -18.33
CA ASP A 182 2.02 1.15 -17.65
C ASP A 182 2.25 1.08 -16.13
N THR A 183 1.93 -0.04 -15.48
CA THR A 183 2.25 -0.24 -14.06
C THR A 183 3.76 -0.33 -13.83
N GLN A 184 4.49 -1.01 -14.70
CA GLN A 184 5.96 -1.09 -14.66
C GLN A 184 6.59 0.29 -14.86
N ARG A 185 6.12 1.05 -15.86
CA ARG A 185 6.56 2.44 -16.07
C ARG A 185 6.29 3.32 -14.87
N LEU A 186 5.08 3.19 -14.27
CA LEU A 186 4.75 3.97 -13.09
C LEU A 186 5.67 3.64 -11.92
N LYS A 187 5.93 2.37 -11.64
CA LYS A 187 6.91 1.96 -10.61
C LYS A 187 8.29 2.55 -10.89
N ALA A 188 8.77 2.48 -12.13
CA ALA A 188 10.06 3.07 -12.49
C ALA A 188 10.10 4.59 -12.22
N VAL A 189 9.03 5.33 -12.58
CA VAL A 189 8.91 6.76 -12.28
C VAL A 189 8.86 7.02 -10.78
N LEU A 190 8.12 6.21 -10.01
CA LEU A 190 8.00 6.37 -8.58
C LEU A 190 9.31 6.02 -7.85
N GLN A 191 10.04 4.99 -8.29
CA GLN A 191 11.39 4.67 -7.79
C GLN A 191 12.37 5.79 -8.07
N TRP A 192 12.36 6.31 -9.30
CA TRP A 192 13.19 7.45 -9.67
C TRP A 192 12.84 8.68 -8.82
N LEU A 193 11.55 8.98 -8.63
CA LEU A 193 11.09 10.08 -7.77
C LEU A 193 11.61 9.91 -6.33
N SER A 194 11.51 8.72 -5.76
CA SER A 194 11.96 8.45 -4.38
C SER A 194 13.47 8.62 -4.21
N ALA A 195 14.26 8.41 -5.25
CA ALA A 195 15.70 8.63 -5.23
C ALA A 195 16.11 10.10 -5.40
N HIS A 196 15.27 10.92 -6.05
CA HIS A 196 15.63 12.28 -6.47
C HIS A 196 14.71 13.37 -5.92
N TYR A 197 13.72 13.05 -5.08
CA TYR A 197 12.68 14.01 -4.63
C TYR A 197 13.22 15.29 -3.98
N ALA A 198 14.41 15.23 -3.38
CA ALA A 198 15.07 16.37 -2.76
C ALA A 198 15.64 17.37 -3.78
N GLU A 199 15.80 16.97 -5.03
CA GLU A 199 16.39 17.76 -6.10
C GLU A 199 15.33 18.63 -6.81
N VAL A 200 15.80 19.56 -7.66
CA VAL A 200 14.91 20.32 -8.55
C VAL A 200 14.46 19.44 -9.71
N LEU A 201 13.27 18.86 -9.60
CA LEU A 201 12.72 17.96 -10.60
C LEU A 201 11.82 18.69 -11.60
N ARG A 202 12.05 18.47 -12.88
CA ARG A 202 11.17 18.92 -13.97
C ARG A 202 10.29 17.79 -14.46
N VAL A 203 9.10 18.12 -14.96
CA VAL A 203 8.20 17.14 -15.58
C VAL A 203 8.89 16.39 -16.74
N ALA A 204 9.78 17.05 -17.48
CA ALA A 204 10.53 16.44 -18.57
C ALA A 204 11.48 15.33 -18.11
N ASP A 205 12.08 15.48 -16.91
CA ASP A 205 13.00 14.48 -16.35
C ASP A 205 12.22 13.20 -16.02
N ALA A 206 11.08 13.34 -15.34
CA ALA A 206 10.19 12.21 -15.05
C ALA A 206 9.62 11.55 -16.32
N ALA A 207 9.28 12.34 -17.35
CA ALA A 207 8.81 11.84 -18.64
C ALA A 207 9.88 11.02 -19.36
N GLY A 208 11.14 11.42 -19.22
CA GLY A 208 12.30 10.70 -19.76
C GLY A 208 12.44 9.27 -19.22
N VAL A 209 12.12 9.04 -17.93
CA VAL A 209 12.17 7.71 -17.28
C VAL A 209 11.31 6.68 -18.02
N CYS A 210 10.14 7.08 -18.53
CA CYS A 210 9.23 6.20 -19.27
C CYS A 210 9.20 6.45 -20.78
N SER A 211 10.16 7.25 -21.31
CA SER A 211 10.28 7.58 -22.73
C SER A 211 9.02 8.27 -23.31
N PHE A 212 8.37 9.12 -22.50
CA PHE A 212 7.20 9.90 -22.91
C PHE A 212 7.57 11.36 -23.19
N SER A 213 6.76 12.04 -24.03
CA SER A 213 6.77 13.50 -24.06
C SER A 213 6.16 14.06 -22.75
N ALA A 214 6.58 15.25 -22.33
CA ALA A 214 6.07 15.87 -21.10
C ALA A 214 4.53 15.97 -21.08
N SER A 215 3.91 16.31 -22.22
CA SER A 215 2.45 16.42 -22.34
C SER A 215 1.73 15.06 -22.23
N HIS A 216 2.30 14.01 -22.80
CA HIS A 216 1.80 12.65 -22.66
C HIS A 216 1.94 12.17 -21.22
N PHE A 217 3.14 12.35 -20.64
CA PHE A 217 3.43 11.99 -19.27
C PHE A 217 2.44 12.63 -18.27
N MET A 218 2.17 13.92 -18.36
CA MET A 218 1.25 14.60 -17.43
C MET A 218 -0.17 14.00 -17.46
N ARG A 219 -0.70 13.67 -18.64
CA ARG A 219 -2.01 13.04 -18.77
C ARG A 219 -2.02 11.62 -18.23
N TRP A 220 -1.03 10.82 -18.65
CA TRP A 220 -0.85 9.44 -18.23
C TRP A 220 -0.64 9.33 -16.71
N PHE A 221 0.26 10.13 -16.15
CA PHE A 221 0.54 10.12 -14.70
C PHE A 221 -0.71 10.46 -13.89
N ARG A 222 -1.47 11.46 -14.34
CA ARG A 222 -2.75 11.81 -13.68
C ARG A 222 -3.78 10.70 -13.80
N GLN A 223 -3.85 10.01 -14.92
CA GLN A 223 -4.72 8.85 -15.08
C GLN A 223 -4.33 7.71 -14.14
N MET A 224 -3.04 7.44 -13.99
CA MET A 224 -2.51 6.35 -13.17
C MET A 224 -2.58 6.64 -11.67
N THR A 225 -2.37 7.88 -11.22
CA THR A 225 -2.25 8.25 -9.80
C THR A 225 -3.43 9.05 -9.27
N GLY A 226 -4.30 9.54 -10.14
CA GLY A 226 -5.41 10.42 -9.79
C GLY A 226 -5.03 11.88 -9.60
N GLN A 227 -3.73 12.25 -9.64
CA GLN A 227 -3.24 13.62 -9.41
C GLN A 227 -2.10 14.00 -10.34
N SER A 228 -1.77 15.30 -10.40
CA SER A 228 -0.64 15.76 -11.20
C SER A 228 0.71 15.34 -10.60
N PHE A 229 1.75 15.18 -11.42
CA PHE A 229 3.10 14.86 -10.96
C PHE A 229 3.63 15.84 -9.92
N VAL A 230 3.38 17.15 -10.10
CA VAL A 230 3.82 18.18 -9.16
C VAL A 230 3.08 18.05 -7.81
N ALA A 231 1.78 17.78 -7.82
CA ALA A 231 1.02 17.56 -6.60
C ALA A 231 1.53 16.30 -5.87
N PHE A 232 1.76 15.22 -6.60
CA PHE A 232 2.32 13.98 -6.05
C PHE A 232 3.71 14.17 -5.44
N LEU A 233 4.62 14.85 -6.14
CA LEU A 233 5.96 15.18 -5.63
C LEU A 233 5.90 16.02 -4.35
N ASN A 234 5.02 17.03 -4.32
CA ASN A 234 4.86 17.86 -3.13
C ASN A 234 4.31 17.06 -1.94
N GLU A 235 3.33 16.18 -2.17
CA GLU A 235 2.80 15.29 -1.13
C GLU A 235 3.89 14.34 -0.60
N TYR A 236 4.68 13.77 -1.50
CA TYR A 236 5.82 12.92 -1.13
C TYR A 236 6.83 13.66 -0.26
N ARG A 237 7.23 14.87 -0.66
CA ARG A 237 8.14 15.74 0.10
C ARG A 237 7.60 16.10 1.49
N LEU A 238 6.30 16.38 1.59
CA LEU A 238 5.65 16.70 2.86
C LEU A 238 5.63 15.49 3.80
N ASN A 239 5.38 14.29 3.28
CA ASN A 239 5.42 13.05 4.05
C ASN A 239 6.85 12.76 4.55
N ALA A 240 7.87 12.92 3.70
CA ALA A 240 9.27 12.78 4.09
C ALA A 240 9.67 13.81 5.18
N ALA A 241 9.17 15.03 5.07
CA ALA A 241 9.41 16.06 6.09
C ALA A 241 8.69 15.74 7.41
N ALA A 242 7.48 15.19 7.38
CA ALA A 242 6.74 14.76 8.56
C ALA A 242 7.46 13.65 9.32
N GLU A 243 8.01 12.66 8.61
CA GLU A 243 8.86 11.62 9.19
C GLU A 243 10.13 12.20 9.83
N ALA A 244 10.84 13.08 9.11
CA ALA A 244 12.04 13.73 9.62
C ALA A 244 11.77 14.57 10.88
N LEU A 245 10.61 15.24 10.96
CA LEU A 245 10.20 15.99 12.15
C LEU A 245 10.00 15.10 13.38
N GLN A 246 9.59 13.86 13.22
CA GLN A 246 9.36 12.90 14.32
C GLN A 246 10.60 12.11 14.69
N THR A 247 11.54 11.91 13.76
CA THR A 247 12.68 11.02 13.93
C THR A 247 14.01 11.76 14.17
N THR A 248 14.05 13.08 13.99
CA THR A 248 15.28 13.88 14.13
C THR A 248 15.03 15.17 14.91
N ASP A 249 16.11 15.71 15.49
CA ASP A 249 16.12 17.02 16.14
C ASP A 249 16.50 18.18 15.20
N GLU A 250 16.59 17.92 13.89
CA GLU A 250 16.95 18.94 12.90
C GLU A 250 15.95 20.11 12.90
N THR A 251 16.42 21.30 12.54
CA THR A 251 15.54 22.47 12.46
C THR A 251 14.49 22.30 11.35
N VAL A 252 13.33 22.95 11.51
CA VAL A 252 12.28 22.94 10.47
C VAL A 252 12.82 23.47 9.13
N LEU A 253 13.71 24.44 9.15
CA LEU A 253 14.36 24.98 7.95
C LEU A 253 15.24 23.94 7.27
N THR A 254 16.07 23.23 8.04
CA THR A 254 16.95 22.17 7.52
C THR A 254 16.13 21.04 6.90
N ILE A 255 15.08 20.59 7.59
CA ILE A 255 14.20 19.53 7.08
C ILE A 255 13.51 19.98 5.78
N ALA A 256 12.94 21.19 5.74
CA ALA A 256 12.30 21.71 4.54
C ALA A 256 13.26 21.72 3.34
N SER A 257 14.49 22.26 3.53
CA SER A 257 15.52 22.30 2.49
C SER A 257 15.93 20.89 2.03
N ARG A 258 16.18 19.97 2.97
CA ARG A 258 16.56 18.58 2.68
C ARG A 258 15.46 17.82 1.94
N CYS A 259 14.20 18.19 2.16
CA CYS A 259 13.06 17.61 1.45
C CYS A 259 12.75 18.32 0.12
N GLY A 260 13.62 19.22 -0.37
CA GLY A 260 13.49 19.85 -1.67
C GLY A 260 12.55 21.07 -1.70
N PHE A 261 12.26 21.69 -0.56
CA PHE A 261 11.52 22.95 -0.49
C PHE A 261 12.50 24.14 -0.43
N GLU A 262 12.55 24.92 -1.49
CA GLU A 262 13.39 26.14 -1.56
C GLU A 262 12.81 27.30 -0.75
N ASN A 263 11.48 27.32 -0.52
CA ASN A 263 10.78 28.39 0.17
C ASN A 263 10.10 27.89 1.45
N LEU A 264 10.63 28.32 2.61
CA LEU A 264 10.11 27.93 3.91
C LEU A 264 8.66 28.39 4.16
N SER A 265 8.27 29.55 3.64
CA SER A 265 6.91 30.05 3.80
C SER A 265 5.91 29.23 3.00
N TYR A 266 6.29 28.79 1.81
CA TYR A 266 5.50 27.84 1.02
C TYR A 266 5.40 26.48 1.73
N PHE A 267 6.52 25.94 2.20
CA PHE A 267 6.55 24.70 2.97
C PHE A 267 5.60 24.75 4.16
N ASN A 268 5.68 25.75 5.01
CA ASN A 268 4.83 25.86 6.21
C ASN A 268 3.33 25.89 5.86
N ARG A 269 2.96 26.62 4.80
CA ARG A 269 1.55 26.65 4.33
C ARG A 269 1.10 25.32 3.77
N ALA A 270 1.91 24.69 2.91
CA ALA A 270 1.60 23.39 2.31
C ALA A 270 1.52 22.30 3.38
N PHE A 271 2.45 22.28 4.34
CA PHE A 271 2.46 21.34 5.45
C PHE A 271 1.21 21.46 6.32
N LYS A 272 0.86 22.71 6.73
CA LYS A 272 -0.37 22.94 7.51
C LYS A 272 -1.63 22.58 6.74
N ALA A 273 -1.69 22.85 5.43
CA ALA A 273 -2.83 22.47 4.60
C ALA A 273 -2.98 20.96 4.48
N HIS A 274 -1.86 20.21 4.44
CA HIS A 274 -1.86 18.75 4.29
C HIS A 274 -2.13 17.99 5.61
N PHE A 275 -1.47 18.42 6.71
CA PHE A 275 -1.55 17.72 8.00
C PHE A 275 -2.47 18.39 9.04
N GLY A 276 -3.04 19.56 8.73
CA GLY A 276 -3.85 20.34 9.68
C GLY A 276 -3.06 21.04 10.78
N LEU A 277 -1.78 20.74 10.93
CA LEU A 277 -0.86 21.25 11.96
C LEU A 277 0.35 21.93 11.31
N THR A 278 0.92 22.92 11.98
CA THR A 278 2.23 23.46 11.58
C THR A 278 3.34 22.43 11.82
N PRO A 279 4.49 22.49 11.12
CA PRO A 279 5.62 21.59 11.36
C PRO A 279 6.09 21.56 12.82
N ARG A 280 6.05 22.69 13.52
CA ARG A 280 6.42 22.79 14.94
C ARG A 280 5.41 22.09 15.86
N GLU A 281 4.13 22.21 15.58
CA GLU A 281 3.06 21.52 16.31
C GLU A 281 3.11 20.01 16.06
N TYR A 282 3.37 19.61 14.80
CA TYR A 282 3.48 18.21 14.41
C TYR A 282 4.64 17.49 15.10
N ARG A 283 5.78 18.15 15.29
CA ARG A 283 6.93 17.60 16.04
C ARG A 283 6.63 17.30 17.51
N LYS A 284 5.70 18.02 18.12
CA LYS A 284 5.36 17.87 19.55
C LYS A 284 4.33 16.76 19.80
N LYS A 285 3.76 16.20 18.74
CA LYS A 285 2.75 15.13 18.80
C LYS A 285 3.42 13.76 18.89
#